data_948a7710a11970e0f1a53667e1fe12e2
#
_entry.id   948a7710a11970e0f1a53667e1fe12e2
#
_cell.length_a   1.000
_cell.length_b   1.000
_cell.length_c   1.000
_cell.angle_alpha   90.00
_cell.angle_beta   90.00
_cell.angle_gamma   90.00
#
_symmetry.space_group_name_H-M   'P 1'
#
loop_
_entity.id
_entity.type
_entity.pdbx_description
1 polymer ?
#
loop_
_entity_poly.entity_id
_entity_poly.type
_entity_poly.pdbx_seq_one_letter_code
_entity_poly.pdbx_strand_id
1 'polypeptide(L)'
;MIERDIVDSAPAISFEQIAGLAHTKELLQEAVMLPQIAPHLFKDGLLKPCNGVLMFGPPGTGKTLLAKAVANVCKSTFFNVSASTLASKYRGESERMVRILFDMARYYSPSIIFMDEIDAIAGARGGAQEHESSRRVKTELLVQINGVSSGDPADPGNRVMVLAATNLPWELDEAMRRRLTKRVYIPLPEAEGREQLFKLNLGKVDVAADVDFDRLIAATEGYSGDDICGLCDTAKMMPVKRLYTPEVLKELQRKQMEGASDEELLDHEKSALEVTWMDFQTALENVSKSVGKDQLERFSKWEEEFGSK
;
A
#
# COMPACT_ATOMS: atom_id res chain seq x y z
N MET A 1 -13.40 -1.86 -20.63
CA MET A 1 -13.01 -0.58 -20.00
C MET A 1 -12.75 -0.74 -18.51
N ILE A 2 -13.66 -1.36 -17.76
CA ILE A 2 -13.51 -1.62 -16.31
C ILE A 2 -12.34 -2.56 -16.01
N GLU A 3 -12.18 -3.60 -16.80
CA GLU A 3 -11.14 -4.63 -16.64
C GLU A 3 -9.71 -4.07 -16.68
N ARG A 4 -9.45 -3.03 -17.49
CA ARG A 4 -8.14 -2.37 -17.58
C ARG A 4 -7.81 -1.46 -16.39
N ASP A 5 -8.84 -0.95 -15.71
CA ASP A 5 -8.66 0.00 -14.61
C ASP A 5 -8.57 -0.72 -13.24
N ILE A 6 -9.02 -1.97 -13.17
CA ILE A 6 -9.23 -2.70 -11.91
C ILE A 6 -8.33 -3.95 -11.80
N VAL A 7 -8.04 -4.62 -12.90
CA VAL A 7 -7.18 -5.83 -12.90
C VAL A 7 -5.73 -5.39 -13.03
N ASP A 8 -5.01 -5.44 -11.93
CA ASP A 8 -3.55 -5.28 -11.94
C ASP A 8 -2.93 -6.65 -12.28
N SER A 9 -2.28 -6.75 -13.43
CA SER A 9 -1.56 -7.97 -13.82
C SER A 9 -0.51 -8.27 -12.75
N ALA A 10 -0.59 -9.45 -12.16
CA ALA A 10 0.16 -9.97 -11.02
C ALA A 10 1.39 -9.13 -10.64
N PRO A 11 1.32 -8.34 -9.58
CA PRO A 11 2.42 -7.47 -9.21
C PRO A 11 3.63 -8.34 -8.82
N ALA A 12 4.78 -8.06 -9.39
CA ALA A 12 6.03 -8.77 -9.10
C ALA A 12 6.61 -8.46 -7.70
N ILE A 13 5.79 -8.01 -6.74
CA ILE A 13 6.21 -7.61 -5.40
C ILE A 13 6.20 -8.85 -4.49
N SER A 14 7.34 -9.16 -3.87
CA SER A 14 7.47 -10.21 -2.84
C SER A 14 7.47 -9.61 -1.44
N PHE A 15 7.20 -10.44 -0.42
CA PHE A 15 7.33 -10.03 0.98
C PHE A 15 8.75 -9.60 1.37
N GLU A 16 9.77 -10.07 0.66
CA GLU A 16 11.17 -9.70 0.88
C GLU A 16 11.46 -8.24 0.52
N GLN A 17 10.68 -7.70 -0.41
CA GLN A 17 10.78 -6.28 -0.83
C GLN A 17 10.04 -5.33 0.12
N ILE A 18 9.35 -5.87 1.13
CA ILE A 18 8.66 -5.08 2.15
C ILE A 18 9.47 -5.14 3.43
N ALA A 19 9.94 -4.00 3.88
CA ALA A 19 10.77 -3.87 5.06
C ALA A 19 9.99 -4.17 6.34
N GLY A 20 10.58 -4.95 7.25
CA GLY A 20 10.03 -5.26 8.57
C GLY A 20 8.66 -5.95 8.54
N LEU A 21 7.78 -5.56 9.48
CA LEU A 21 6.37 -5.99 9.59
C LEU A 21 6.20 -7.53 9.72
N ALA A 22 7.12 -8.22 10.44
CA ALA A 22 7.10 -9.68 10.55
C ALA A 22 5.76 -10.21 11.08
N HIS A 23 5.28 -9.68 12.20
CA HIS A 23 3.99 -10.09 12.78
C HIS A 23 2.80 -9.80 11.86
N THR A 24 2.80 -8.64 11.21
CA THR A 24 1.77 -8.28 10.22
C THR A 24 1.74 -9.25 9.04
N LYS A 25 2.91 -9.64 8.55
CA LYS A 25 3.04 -10.62 7.46
C LYS A 25 2.50 -11.99 7.87
N GLU A 26 2.80 -12.45 9.10
CA GLU A 26 2.27 -13.71 9.65
C GLU A 26 0.74 -13.67 9.74
N LEU A 27 0.15 -12.62 10.31
CA LEU A 27 -1.30 -12.47 10.40
C LEU A 27 -1.98 -12.46 9.02
N LEU A 28 -1.37 -11.81 8.03
CA LEU A 28 -1.88 -11.82 6.66
C LEU A 28 -1.71 -13.18 5.98
N GLN A 29 -0.63 -13.89 6.24
CA GLN A 29 -0.44 -15.25 5.76
C GLN A 29 -1.51 -16.19 6.30
N GLU A 30 -1.76 -16.15 7.59
CA GLU A 30 -2.82 -16.97 8.21
C GLU A 30 -4.21 -16.62 7.69
N ALA A 31 -4.55 -15.33 7.63
CA ALA A 31 -5.89 -14.90 7.31
C ALA A 31 -6.25 -15.08 5.83
N VAL A 32 -5.29 -14.90 4.92
CA VAL A 32 -5.53 -14.87 3.47
C VAL A 32 -5.02 -16.12 2.77
N MET A 33 -3.79 -16.54 3.09
CA MET A 33 -3.16 -17.65 2.37
C MET A 33 -3.72 -19.00 2.80
N LEU A 34 -3.92 -19.21 4.10
CA LEU A 34 -4.37 -20.50 4.62
C LEU A 34 -5.71 -20.96 4.02
N PRO A 35 -6.76 -20.11 3.92
CA PRO A 35 -8.01 -20.49 3.26
C PRO A 35 -7.86 -20.84 1.78
N GLN A 36 -6.90 -20.22 1.09
CA GLN A 36 -6.67 -20.45 -0.34
C GLN A 36 -5.82 -21.70 -0.62
N ILE A 37 -4.81 -21.97 0.22
CA ILE A 37 -3.88 -23.09 0.03
C ILE A 37 -4.45 -24.38 0.60
N ALA A 38 -5.16 -24.31 1.73
CA ALA A 38 -5.69 -25.45 2.45
C ALA A 38 -7.21 -25.34 2.68
N PRO A 39 -8.05 -25.22 1.63
CA PRO A 39 -9.51 -25.03 1.76
C PRO A 39 -10.20 -26.20 2.48
N HIS A 40 -9.59 -27.38 2.50
CA HIS A 40 -10.11 -28.56 3.20
C HIS A 40 -10.21 -28.37 4.72
N LEU A 41 -9.37 -27.49 5.32
CA LEU A 41 -9.43 -27.20 6.76
C LEU A 41 -10.67 -26.39 7.14
N PHE A 42 -11.31 -25.76 6.18
CA PHE A 42 -12.50 -24.93 6.35
C PHE A 42 -13.80 -25.66 5.97
N LYS A 43 -13.70 -26.96 5.59
CA LYS A 43 -14.85 -27.82 5.39
C LYS A 43 -15.42 -28.27 6.74
N ASP A 44 -16.69 -28.59 6.75
CA ASP A 44 -17.40 -29.18 7.90
C ASP A 44 -17.49 -28.31 9.16
N GLY A 45 -17.24 -27.01 9.03
CA GLY A 45 -17.39 -26.06 10.13
C GLY A 45 -16.30 -26.09 11.21
N LEU A 46 -15.21 -26.82 10.98
CA LEU A 46 -14.04 -26.87 11.89
C LEU A 46 -13.41 -25.49 12.05
N LEU A 47 -13.14 -24.81 10.93
CA LEU A 47 -12.64 -23.44 10.89
C LEU A 47 -13.57 -22.58 10.03
N LYS A 48 -13.81 -21.35 10.46
CA LYS A 48 -14.55 -20.38 9.65
C LYS A 48 -13.54 -19.54 8.86
N PRO A 49 -13.67 -19.45 7.53
CA PRO A 49 -12.81 -18.56 6.76
C PRO A 49 -13.07 -17.11 7.16
N CYS A 50 -12.02 -16.31 7.09
CA CYS A 50 -12.13 -14.88 7.32
C CYS A 50 -12.96 -14.24 6.19
N ASN A 51 -13.94 -13.44 6.54
CA ASN A 51 -14.83 -12.78 5.56
C ASN A 51 -14.12 -11.66 4.81
N GLY A 52 -13.21 -10.98 5.50
CA GLY A 52 -12.40 -9.91 4.96
C GLY A 52 -11.38 -9.44 5.99
N VAL A 53 -10.31 -8.89 5.50
CA VAL A 53 -9.22 -8.32 6.29
C VAL A 53 -9.24 -6.81 6.16
N LEU A 54 -9.17 -6.12 7.29
CA LEU A 54 -8.94 -4.68 7.34
C LEU A 54 -7.48 -4.43 7.69
N MET A 55 -6.75 -3.75 6.81
CA MET A 55 -5.45 -3.19 7.10
C MET A 55 -5.61 -1.72 7.48
N PHE A 56 -5.17 -1.35 8.67
CA PHE A 56 -5.29 0.03 9.13
C PHE A 56 -3.97 0.54 9.69
N GLY A 57 -3.79 1.84 9.68
CA GLY A 57 -2.57 2.47 10.20
C GLY A 57 -2.26 3.78 9.50
N PRO A 58 -1.17 4.44 9.89
CA PRO A 58 -0.77 5.72 9.34
C PRO A 58 -0.60 5.69 7.81
N PRO A 59 -0.76 6.82 7.11
CA PRO A 59 -0.44 6.90 5.69
C PRO A 59 1.05 6.60 5.44
N GLY A 60 1.36 6.13 4.24
CA GLY A 60 2.75 5.86 3.83
C GLY A 60 3.41 4.63 4.49
N THR A 61 2.65 3.74 5.14
CA THR A 61 3.17 2.51 5.77
C THR A 61 3.18 1.28 4.87
N GLY A 62 2.80 1.42 3.59
CA GLY A 62 2.90 0.34 2.61
C GLY A 62 1.72 -0.63 2.57
N LYS A 63 0.52 -0.25 3.03
CA LYS A 63 -0.69 -1.11 3.01
C LYS A 63 -0.99 -1.69 1.64
N THR A 64 -0.94 -0.87 0.60
CA THR A 64 -1.16 -1.27 -0.79
C THR A 64 -0.08 -2.24 -1.29
N LEU A 65 1.19 -2.01 -0.91
CA LEU A 65 2.30 -2.91 -1.26
C LEU A 65 2.14 -4.28 -0.59
N LEU A 66 1.73 -4.31 0.67
CA LEU A 66 1.42 -5.56 1.39
C LEU A 66 0.30 -6.35 0.71
N ALA A 67 -0.78 -5.68 0.30
CA ALA A 67 -1.88 -6.34 -0.41
C ALA A 67 -1.41 -6.97 -1.74
N LYS A 68 -0.57 -6.25 -2.48
CA LYS A 68 0.04 -6.75 -3.72
C LYS A 68 0.95 -7.95 -3.47
N ALA A 69 1.78 -7.91 -2.44
CA ALA A 69 2.67 -9.01 -2.08
C ALA A 69 1.88 -10.28 -1.68
N VAL A 70 0.81 -10.12 -0.90
CA VAL A 70 -0.11 -11.23 -0.55
C VAL A 70 -0.70 -11.86 -1.81
N ALA A 71 -1.19 -11.06 -2.74
CA ALA A 71 -1.78 -11.56 -3.99
C ALA A 71 -0.75 -12.32 -4.84
N ASN A 72 0.49 -11.82 -4.91
CA ASN A 72 1.57 -12.47 -5.63
C ASN A 72 1.91 -13.85 -5.03
N VAL A 73 2.04 -13.93 -3.72
CA VAL A 73 2.35 -15.21 -3.02
C VAL A 73 1.21 -16.21 -3.19
N CYS A 74 -0.05 -15.76 -3.11
CA CYS A 74 -1.23 -16.61 -3.32
C CYS A 74 -1.46 -16.95 -4.81
N LYS A 75 -0.72 -16.37 -5.74
CA LYS A 75 -0.95 -16.47 -7.20
C LYS A 75 -2.41 -16.14 -7.56
N SER A 76 -2.96 -15.17 -6.90
CA SER A 76 -4.35 -14.73 -7.05
C SER A 76 -4.45 -13.55 -8.01
N THR A 77 -5.55 -13.47 -8.74
CA THR A 77 -5.89 -12.28 -9.53
C THR A 77 -6.13 -11.11 -8.60
N PHE A 78 -5.45 -9.99 -8.83
CA PHE A 78 -5.51 -8.82 -7.96
C PHE A 78 -6.39 -7.73 -8.57
N PHE A 79 -7.45 -7.36 -7.86
CA PHE A 79 -8.35 -6.27 -8.21
C PHE A 79 -8.06 -5.08 -7.29
N ASN A 80 -7.50 -4.01 -7.84
CA ASN A 80 -7.17 -2.80 -7.09
C ASN A 80 -8.24 -1.73 -7.30
N VAL A 81 -8.95 -1.37 -6.24
CA VAL A 81 -10.08 -0.44 -6.31
C VAL A 81 -9.98 0.60 -5.20
N SER A 82 -10.06 1.88 -5.54
CA SER A 82 -10.27 2.94 -4.54
C SER A 82 -11.76 3.11 -4.27
N ALA A 83 -12.13 3.08 -2.99
CA ALA A 83 -13.50 3.29 -2.55
C ALA A 83 -14.02 4.69 -2.92
N SER A 84 -13.15 5.71 -2.91
CA SER A 84 -13.45 7.06 -3.35
C SER A 84 -13.86 7.13 -4.84
N THR A 85 -13.18 6.34 -5.68
CA THR A 85 -13.49 6.24 -7.13
C THR A 85 -14.85 5.58 -7.36
N LEU A 86 -15.19 4.52 -6.61
CA LEU A 86 -16.51 3.88 -6.69
C LEU A 86 -17.63 4.82 -6.28
N ALA A 87 -17.40 5.66 -5.26
CA ALA A 87 -18.40 6.62 -4.78
C ALA A 87 -18.62 7.80 -5.72
N SER A 88 -17.56 8.31 -6.38
CA SER A 88 -17.59 9.60 -7.10
C SER A 88 -17.80 9.48 -8.62
N LYS A 89 -17.12 8.53 -9.26
CA LYS A 89 -17.03 8.45 -10.73
C LYS A 89 -18.30 7.90 -11.40
N TYR A 90 -19.13 7.16 -10.66
CA TYR A 90 -20.25 6.40 -11.22
C TYR A 90 -21.59 6.73 -10.53
N ARG A 91 -21.91 8.02 -10.39
CA ARG A 91 -23.20 8.46 -9.81
C ARG A 91 -24.37 7.80 -10.52
N GLY A 92 -25.14 6.96 -9.80
CA GLY A 92 -26.27 6.20 -10.31
C GLY A 92 -25.97 4.79 -10.79
N GLU A 93 -24.68 4.43 -11.00
CA GLU A 93 -24.26 3.08 -11.43
C GLU A 93 -23.32 2.38 -10.43
N SER A 94 -22.97 3.05 -9.34
CA SER A 94 -21.96 2.57 -8.38
C SER A 94 -22.32 1.20 -7.78
N GLU A 95 -23.58 0.95 -7.47
CA GLU A 95 -24.06 -0.37 -6.99
C GLU A 95 -23.83 -1.46 -8.04
N ARG A 96 -24.16 -1.16 -9.30
CA ARG A 96 -23.93 -2.09 -10.41
C ARG A 96 -22.44 -2.38 -10.58
N MET A 97 -21.58 -1.39 -10.39
CA MET A 97 -20.14 -1.54 -10.48
C MET A 97 -19.59 -2.45 -9.39
N VAL A 98 -20.11 -2.34 -8.16
CA VAL A 98 -19.75 -3.27 -7.06
C VAL A 98 -20.14 -4.70 -7.42
N ARG A 99 -21.34 -4.93 -7.95
CA ARG A 99 -21.75 -6.28 -8.40
C ARG A 99 -20.83 -6.83 -9.47
N ILE A 100 -20.56 -6.05 -10.51
CA ILE A 100 -19.67 -6.46 -11.62
C ILE A 100 -18.27 -6.77 -11.08
N LEU A 101 -17.73 -5.97 -10.17
CA LEU A 101 -16.44 -6.22 -9.54
C LEU A 101 -16.39 -7.59 -8.86
N PHE A 102 -17.40 -7.93 -8.05
CA PHE A 102 -17.46 -9.21 -7.36
C PHE A 102 -17.74 -10.38 -8.31
N ASP A 103 -18.55 -10.19 -9.35
CA ASP A 103 -18.78 -11.21 -10.39
C ASP A 103 -17.49 -11.48 -11.17
N MET A 104 -16.72 -10.46 -11.54
CA MET A 104 -15.40 -10.62 -12.14
C MET A 104 -14.44 -11.34 -11.21
N ALA A 105 -14.41 -10.97 -9.92
CA ALA A 105 -13.56 -11.63 -8.95
C ALA A 105 -13.89 -13.12 -8.79
N ARG A 106 -15.17 -13.51 -8.82
CA ARG A 106 -15.59 -14.93 -8.84
C ARG A 106 -15.16 -15.63 -10.12
N TYR A 107 -15.30 -14.98 -11.25
CA TYR A 107 -14.90 -15.53 -12.55
C TYR A 107 -13.38 -15.78 -12.65
N TYR A 108 -12.55 -14.86 -12.13
CA TYR A 108 -11.10 -14.97 -12.11
C TYR A 108 -10.55 -15.59 -10.82
N SER A 109 -11.35 -16.34 -10.08
CA SER A 109 -10.94 -16.99 -8.84
C SER A 109 -9.77 -17.99 -9.06
N PRO A 110 -8.77 -18.07 -8.16
CA PRO A 110 -8.67 -17.36 -6.89
C PRO A 110 -8.32 -15.87 -7.07
N SER A 111 -8.99 -15.01 -6.34
CA SER A 111 -8.85 -13.57 -6.49
C SER A 111 -8.85 -12.82 -5.17
N ILE A 112 -8.19 -11.66 -5.18
CA ILE A 112 -8.15 -10.71 -4.07
C ILE A 112 -8.69 -9.37 -4.55
N ILE A 113 -9.73 -8.88 -3.89
CA ILE A 113 -10.26 -7.54 -4.08
C ILE A 113 -9.63 -6.65 -3.01
N PHE A 114 -8.75 -5.75 -3.42
CA PHE A 114 -8.17 -4.74 -2.56
C PHE A 114 -8.96 -3.44 -2.70
N MET A 115 -9.47 -2.94 -1.57
CA MET A 115 -10.24 -1.70 -1.48
C MET A 115 -9.47 -0.70 -0.64
N ASP A 116 -8.87 0.28 -1.29
CA ASP A 116 -8.20 1.37 -0.59
C ASP A 116 -9.18 2.48 -0.18
N GLU A 117 -8.84 3.21 0.88
CA GLU A 117 -9.64 4.32 1.41
C GLU A 117 -11.09 3.92 1.72
N ILE A 118 -11.30 2.74 2.33
CA ILE A 118 -12.66 2.23 2.57
C ILE A 118 -13.50 3.17 3.43
N ASP A 119 -12.89 4.03 4.22
CA ASP A 119 -13.53 5.09 5.02
C ASP A 119 -14.28 6.12 4.15
N ALA A 120 -13.91 6.31 2.89
CA ALA A 120 -14.62 7.18 1.96
C ALA A 120 -16.07 6.72 1.70
N ILE A 121 -16.33 5.41 1.75
CA ILE A 121 -17.70 4.85 1.64
C ILE A 121 -18.34 4.71 3.03
N ALA A 122 -17.54 4.43 4.06
CA ALA A 122 -18.02 4.20 5.42
C ALA A 122 -18.27 5.50 6.19
N GLY A 123 -17.66 6.61 5.77
CA GLY A 123 -17.72 7.90 6.46
C GLY A 123 -19.10 8.55 6.39
N ALA A 124 -19.53 9.11 7.54
CA ALA A 124 -20.85 9.80 7.69
C ALA A 124 -20.80 11.28 7.25
N ARG A 125 -19.80 11.73 6.50
CA ARG A 125 -19.55 13.15 6.23
C ARG A 125 -19.85 13.53 4.79
N GLY A 126 -21.04 14.11 4.56
CA GLY A 126 -21.46 14.67 3.26
C GLY A 126 -22.88 15.25 3.31
N GLY A 127 -23.28 16.04 2.32
CA GLY A 127 -24.63 16.58 2.19
C GLY A 127 -25.69 15.49 1.96
N ALA A 128 -26.96 15.77 2.17
CA ALA A 128 -28.05 14.79 2.14
C ALA A 128 -28.11 13.91 0.88
N GLN A 129 -27.70 14.44 -0.29
CA GLN A 129 -27.68 13.69 -1.56
C GLN A 129 -26.41 12.83 -1.75
N GLU A 130 -25.25 13.27 -1.21
CA GLU A 130 -24.03 12.44 -1.20
C GLU A 130 -24.20 11.27 -0.27
N HIS A 131 -24.87 11.44 0.85
CA HIS A 131 -25.14 10.37 1.81
C HIS A 131 -25.96 9.22 1.21
N GLU A 132 -26.91 9.49 0.33
CA GLU A 132 -27.76 8.42 -0.22
C GLU A 132 -26.99 7.51 -1.19
N SER A 133 -26.19 8.08 -2.09
CA SER A 133 -25.38 7.28 -3.04
C SER A 133 -24.33 6.44 -2.33
N SER A 134 -23.57 7.02 -1.40
CA SER A 134 -22.57 6.31 -0.59
C SER A 134 -23.23 5.21 0.27
N ARG A 135 -24.40 5.46 0.84
CA ARG A 135 -25.16 4.47 1.62
C ARG A 135 -25.59 3.27 0.77
N ARG A 136 -26.00 3.49 -0.48
CA ARG A 136 -26.41 2.42 -1.39
C ARG A 136 -25.21 1.57 -1.78
N VAL A 137 -24.09 2.19 -2.16
CA VAL A 137 -22.83 1.51 -2.48
C VAL A 137 -22.36 0.67 -1.29
N LYS A 138 -22.39 1.24 -0.10
CA LYS A 138 -22.05 0.54 1.15
C LYS A 138 -22.95 -0.67 1.40
N THR A 139 -24.27 -0.51 1.24
CA THR A 139 -25.22 -1.61 1.42
C THR A 139 -24.92 -2.74 0.44
N GLU A 140 -24.69 -2.43 -0.83
CA GLU A 140 -24.34 -3.43 -1.84
C GLU A 140 -23.00 -4.11 -1.51
N LEU A 141 -21.99 -3.34 -1.10
CA LEU A 141 -20.69 -3.87 -0.70
C LEU A 141 -20.83 -4.86 0.47
N LEU A 142 -21.62 -4.52 1.50
CA LEU A 142 -21.88 -5.39 2.64
C LEU A 142 -22.58 -6.69 2.23
N VAL A 143 -23.50 -6.63 1.26
CA VAL A 143 -24.16 -7.81 0.70
C VAL A 143 -23.16 -8.70 -0.04
N GLN A 144 -22.32 -8.10 -0.88
CA GLN A 144 -21.35 -8.85 -1.67
C GLN A 144 -20.25 -9.50 -0.81
N ILE A 145 -19.74 -8.81 0.21
CA ILE A 145 -18.78 -9.39 1.17
C ILE A 145 -19.40 -10.59 1.90
N ASN A 146 -20.67 -10.50 2.34
CA ASN A 146 -21.37 -11.64 2.92
C ASN A 146 -21.55 -12.79 1.93
N GLY A 147 -21.87 -12.49 0.66
CA GLY A 147 -22.06 -13.48 -0.39
C GLY A 147 -20.80 -14.28 -0.69
N VAL A 148 -19.63 -13.66 -0.60
CA VAL A 148 -18.33 -14.35 -0.71
C VAL A 148 -18.12 -15.32 0.46
N SER A 149 -18.52 -14.92 1.66
CA SER A 149 -18.29 -15.68 2.90
C SER A 149 -19.25 -16.84 3.11
N SER A 150 -20.41 -16.81 2.44
CA SER A 150 -21.44 -17.86 2.57
C SER A 150 -21.30 -19.01 1.56
N GLY A 151 -20.39 -18.86 0.59
CA GLY A 151 -20.11 -19.92 -0.39
C GLY A 151 -19.32 -21.08 0.19
N ASP A 152 -19.40 -22.26 -0.42
CA ASP A 152 -18.54 -23.40 -0.05
C ASP A 152 -17.08 -23.04 -0.36
N PRO A 153 -16.17 -23.04 0.63
CA PRO A 153 -14.75 -22.78 0.41
C PRO A 153 -14.06 -23.79 -0.53
N ALA A 154 -14.67 -24.95 -0.71
CA ALA A 154 -14.17 -25.98 -1.61
C ALA A 154 -14.54 -25.72 -3.08
N ASP A 155 -15.53 -24.86 -3.34
CA ASP A 155 -15.86 -24.44 -4.70
C ASP A 155 -14.76 -23.48 -5.20
N PRO A 156 -14.06 -23.82 -6.29
CA PRO A 156 -13.03 -22.95 -6.87
C PRO A 156 -13.53 -21.54 -7.17
N GLY A 157 -14.79 -21.36 -7.55
CA GLY A 157 -15.39 -20.06 -7.84
C GLY A 157 -15.61 -19.16 -6.61
N ASN A 158 -15.54 -19.72 -5.40
CA ASN A 158 -15.75 -18.98 -4.15
C ASN A 158 -14.46 -18.53 -3.45
N ARG A 159 -13.29 -18.71 -4.06
CA ARG A 159 -11.99 -18.27 -3.49
C ARG A 159 -11.73 -16.81 -3.77
N VAL A 160 -12.62 -15.96 -3.29
CA VAL A 160 -12.49 -14.50 -3.34
C VAL A 160 -12.22 -13.98 -1.93
N MET A 161 -11.19 -13.16 -1.79
CA MET A 161 -10.84 -12.50 -0.52
C MET A 161 -10.95 -10.99 -0.66
N VAL A 162 -11.50 -10.34 0.35
CA VAL A 162 -11.56 -8.88 0.41
C VAL A 162 -10.49 -8.37 1.38
N LEU A 163 -9.58 -7.54 0.88
CA LEU A 163 -8.63 -6.77 1.67
C LEU A 163 -9.03 -5.30 1.62
N ALA A 164 -9.39 -4.72 2.74
CA ALA A 164 -9.70 -3.30 2.83
C ALA A 164 -8.55 -2.55 3.52
N ALA A 165 -8.26 -1.33 3.09
CA ALA A 165 -7.29 -0.46 3.73
C ALA A 165 -7.92 0.87 4.14
N THR A 166 -7.48 1.42 5.27
CA THR A 166 -7.90 2.73 5.76
C THR A 166 -6.82 3.40 6.59
N ASN A 167 -6.76 4.72 6.50
CA ASN A 167 -5.98 5.57 7.41
C ASN A 167 -6.85 6.12 8.57
N LEU A 168 -8.17 5.88 8.54
CA LEU A 168 -9.14 6.41 9.50
C LEU A 168 -10.06 5.28 10.04
N PRO A 169 -9.52 4.27 10.76
CA PRO A 169 -10.30 3.10 11.18
C PRO A 169 -11.48 3.44 12.10
N TRP A 170 -11.41 4.54 12.82
CA TRP A 170 -12.48 5.04 13.69
C TRP A 170 -13.68 5.63 12.93
N GLU A 171 -13.55 5.89 11.63
CA GLU A 171 -14.66 6.34 10.76
C GLU A 171 -15.53 5.15 10.30
N LEU A 172 -15.00 3.92 10.43
CA LEU A 172 -15.73 2.73 10.01
C LEU A 172 -16.89 2.41 10.95
N ASP A 173 -18.06 2.22 10.37
CA ASP A 173 -19.22 1.79 11.15
C ASP A 173 -19.15 0.32 11.60
N GLU A 174 -20.03 -0.03 12.52
CA GLU A 174 -20.10 -1.37 13.09
C GLU A 174 -20.41 -2.45 12.04
N ALA A 175 -21.23 -2.13 11.02
CA ALA A 175 -21.60 -3.08 9.99
C ALA A 175 -20.40 -3.50 9.15
N MET A 176 -19.54 -2.55 8.77
CA MET A 176 -18.27 -2.84 8.08
C MET A 176 -17.30 -3.58 8.99
N ARG A 177 -17.14 -3.15 10.24
CA ARG A 177 -16.25 -3.83 11.21
C ARG A 177 -16.65 -5.29 11.47
N ARG A 178 -17.94 -5.61 11.41
CA ARG A 178 -18.43 -7.00 11.53
C ARG A 178 -18.11 -7.88 10.31
N ARG A 179 -17.93 -7.30 9.11
CA ARG A 179 -17.56 -8.04 7.89
C ARG A 179 -16.06 -8.19 7.74
N LEU A 180 -15.32 -7.15 8.12
CA LEU A 180 -13.85 -7.18 8.15
C LEU A 180 -13.41 -7.73 9.50
N THR A 181 -13.44 -9.06 9.64
CA THR A 181 -13.29 -9.75 10.91
C THR A 181 -11.85 -9.78 11.42
N LYS A 182 -10.86 -9.84 10.53
CA LYS A 182 -9.45 -9.68 10.87
C LYS A 182 -9.04 -8.24 10.65
N ARG A 183 -8.42 -7.63 11.66
CA ARG A 183 -8.02 -6.22 11.65
C ARG A 183 -6.55 -6.14 12.01
N VAL A 184 -5.75 -5.81 11.01
CA VAL A 184 -4.29 -5.87 11.08
C VAL A 184 -3.75 -4.45 11.09
N TYR A 185 -3.05 -4.10 12.15
CA TYR A 185 -2.37 -2.83 12.29
C TYR A 185 -1.07 -2.82 11.47
N ILE A 186 -0.86 -1.76 10.72
CA ILE A 186 0.36 -1.51 9.96
C ILE A 186 1.05 -0.29 10.59
N PRO A 187 1.98 -0.47 11.53
CA PRO A 187 2.64 0.62 12.24
C PRO A 187 3.65 1.35 11.35
N LEU A 188 4.20 2.43 11.88
CA LEU A 188 5.41 3.03 11.32
C LEU A 188 6.59 2.05 11.43
N PRO A 189 7.58 2.13 10.52
CA PRO A 189 8.71 1.23 10.53
C PRO A 189 9.59 1.44 11.77
N GLU A 190 9.91 0.35 12.45
CA GLU A 190 10.90 0.30 13.53
C GLU A 190 12.33 0.52 12.98
N ALA A 191 13.32 0.61 13.85
CA ALA A 191 14.71 0.89 13.47
C ALA A 191 15.22 -0.09 12.38
N GLU A 192 15.00 -1.39 12.56
CA GLU A 192 15.36 -2.42 11.58
C GLU A 192 14.60 -2.25 10.24
N GLY A 193 13.31 -1.91 10.32
CA GLY A 193 12.50 -1.62 9.14
C GLY A 193 13.01 -0.39 8.39
N ARG A 194 13.42 0.67 9.10
CA ARG A 194 14.00 1.87 8.49
C ARG A 194 15.34 1.55 7.82
N GLU A 195 16.19 0.76 8.46
CA GLU A 195 17.45 0.29 7.88
C GLU A 195 17.22 -0.44 6.55
N GLN A 196 16.27 -1.37 6.53
CA GLN A 196 15.91 -2.11 5.33
C GLN A 196 15.36 -1.18 4.23
N LEU A 197 14.55 -0.18 4.59
CA LEU A 197 14.03 0.82 3.65
C LEU A 197 15.17 1.64 3.03
N PHE A 198 16.16 2.07 3.81
CA PHE A 198 17.34 2.74 3.27
C PHE A 198 18.11 1.83 2.31
N LYS A 199 18.39 0.59 2.69
CA LYS A 199 19.07 -0.39 1.82
C LYS A 199 18.32 -0.62 0.50
N LEU A 200 16.99 -0.76 0.54
CA LEU A 200 16.17 -0.94 -0.66
C LEU A 200 16.20 0.30 -1.58
N ASN A 201 16.11 1.48 -1.00
CA ASN A 201 16.05 2.72 -1.78
C ASN A 201 17.43 3.17 -2.31
N LEU A 202 18.50 2.82 -1.62
CA LEU A 202 19.86 3.23 -1.97
C LEU A 202 20.67 2.14 -2.67
N GLY A 203 20.15 0.91 -2.78
CA GLY A 203 20.89 -0.25 -3.28
C GLY A 203 21.38 -0.17 -4.73
N LYS A 204 20.99 0.88 -5.48
CA LYS A 204 21.42 1.13 -6.86
C LYS A 204 22.21 2.43 -7.01
N VAL A 205 22.57 3.07 -5.89
CA VAL A 205 23.20 4.39 -5.86
C VAL A 205 24.51 4.26 -5.09
N ASP A 206 25.54 4.92 -5.58
CA ASP A 206 26.81 5.02 -4.88
C ASP A 206 26.66 5.97 -3.69
N VAL A 207 26.92 5.45 -2.49
CA VAL A 207 26.82 6.17 -1.22
C VAL A 207 28.21 6.34 -0.66
N ALA A 208 28.58 7.57 -0.32
CA ALA A 208 29.89 7.91 0.19
C ALA A 208 30.16 7.25 1.55
N ALA A 209 31.41 6.97 1.82
CA ALA A 209 31.84 6.33 3.07
C ALA A 209 31.63 7.20 4.32
N ASP A 210 31.33 8.48 4.16
CA ASP A 210 31.02 9.43 5.25
C ASP A 210 29.57 9.32 5.76
N VAL A 211 28.72 8.53 5.08
CA VAL A 211 27.31 8.33 5.47
C VAL A 211 27.21 7.35 6.63
N ASP A 212 26.84 7.90 7.79
CA ASP A 212 26.57 7.13 9.00
C ASP A 212 25.10 6.70 9.02
N PHE A 213 24.85 5.41 8.69
CA PHE A 213 23.52 4.83 8.66
C PHE A 213 22.86 4.76 10.05
N ASP A 214 23.62 4.51 11.12
CA ASP A 214 23.06 4.45 12.47
C ASP A 214 22.51 5.81 12.89
N ARG A 215 23.26 6.86 12.58
CA ARG A 215 22.81 8.23 12.81
C ARG A 215 21.61 8.60 11.94
N LEU A 216 21.55 8.13 10.69
CA LEU A 216 20.42 8.36 9.79
C LEU A 216 19.16 7.65 10.27
N ILE A 217 19.29 6.40 10.73
CA ILE A 217 18.21 5.61 11.31
C ILE A 217 17.67 6.29 12.58
N ALA A 218 18.55 6.79 13.45
CA ALA A 218 18.14 7.53 14.64
C ALA A 218 17.40 8.83 14.30
N ALA A 219 17.90 9.60 13.32
CA ALA A 219 17.32 10.88 12.90
C ALA A 219 15.92 10.72 12.26
N THR A 220 15.63 9.55 11.69
CA THR A 220 14.34 9.23 11.03
C THR A 220 13.35 8.49 11.91
N GLU A 221 13.52 8.51 13.23
CA GLU A 221 12.53 7.97 14.15
C GLU A 221 11.16 8.64 13.95
N GLY A 222 10.10 7.82 13.78
CA GLY A 222 8.73 8.28 13.54
C GLY A 222 8.45 8.71 12.09
N TYR A 223 9.35 8.44 11.15
CA TYR A 223 9.09 8.60 9.72
C TYR A 223 8.29 7.41 9.18
N SER A 224 7.38 7.66 8.26
CA SER A 224 6.71 6.62 7.49
C SER A 224 7.63 6.06 6.40
N GLY A 225 7.21 4.97 5.75
CA GLY A 225 7.94 4.44 4.60
C GLY A 225 8.04 5.45 3.45
N ASP A 226 6.97 6.18 3.17
CA ASP A 226 6.95 7.22 2.15
C ASP A 226 7.85 8.41 2.51
N ASP A 227 7.92 8.81 3.80
CA ASP A 227 8.83 9.86 4.25
C ASP A 227 10.29 9.46 4.00
N ILE A 228 10.65 8.18 4.27
CA ILE A 228 12.00 7.65 4.03
C ILE A 228 12.31 7.59 2.53
N CYS A 229 11.35 7.15 1.71
CA CYS A 229 11.51 7.17 0.25
C CYS A 229 11.73 8.60 -0.25
N GLY A 230 10.91 9.55 0.19
CA GLY A 230 11.06 10.97 -0.16
C GLY A 230 12.37 11.57 0.29
N LEU A 231 12.86 11.18 1.49
CA LEU A 231 14.17 11.56 2.00
C LEU A 231 15.29 11.04 1.09
N CYS A 232 15.26 9.76 0.74
CA CYS A 232 16.24 9.14 -0.16
C CYS A 232 16.22 9.79 -1.54
N ASP A 233 15.04 10.04 -2.09
CA ASP A 233 14.91 10.69 -3.41
C ASP A 233 15.41 12.13 -3.39
N THR A 234 15.17 12.85 -2.30
CA THR A 234 15.71 14.20 -2.10
C THR A 234 17.23 14.15 -2.01
N ALA A 235 17.79 13.24 -1.22
CA ALA A 235 19.25 13.09 -1.08
C ALA A 235 19.91 12.71 -2.42
N LYS A 236 19.34 11.75 -3.17
CA LYS A 236 19.83 11.36 -4.52
C LYS A 236 19.80 12.50 -5.53
N MET A 237 18.88 13.45 -5.37
CA MET A 237 18.78 14.60 -6.27
C MET A 237 19.84 15.66 -6.00
N MET A 238 20.48 15.70 -4.81
CA MET A 238 21.46 16.74 -4.47
C MET A 238 22.75 16.66 -5.31
N PRO A 239 23.40 15.49 -5.50
CA PRO A 239 24.52 15.36 -6.41
C PRO A 239 24.16 15.80 -7.84
N VAL A 240 22.98 15.41 -8.32
CA VAL A 240 22.50 15.82 -9.64
C VAL A 240 22.41 17.34 -9.76
N LYS A 241 21.85 18.03 -8.76
CA LYS A 241 21.78 19.49 -8.74
C LYS A 241 23.16 20.17 -8.69
N ARG A 242 24.15 19.54 -8.05
CA ARG A 242 25.53 20.07 -8.01
C ARG A 242 26.21 19.98 -9.38
N LEU A 243 25.96 18.90 -10.11
CA LEU A 243 26.56 18.64 -11.42
C LEU A 243 25.87 19.41 -12.54
N TYR A 244 24.57 19.41 -12.53
CA TYR A 244 23.74 19.97 -13.60
C TYR A 244 23.28 21.39 -13.26
N THR A 245 24.24 22.31 -13.24
CA THR A 245 23.91 23.74 -13.16
C THR A 245 23.18 24.20 -14.41
N PRO A 246 22.47 25.35 -14.39
CA PRO A 246 21.76 25.87 -15.56
C PRO A 246 22.66 26.05 -16.80
N GLU A 247 23.93 26.32 -16.58
CA GLU A 247 24.94 26.47 -17.64
C GLU A 247 25.28 25.13 -18.27
N VAL A 248 25.54 24.11 -17.44
CA VAL A 248 25.84 22.74 -17.90
C VAL A 248 24.62 22.14 -18.64
N LEU A 249 23.40 22.37 -18.14
CA LEU A 249 22.18 21.90 -18.81
C LEU A 249 22.03 22.51 -20.22
N LYS A 250 22.33 23.78 -20.41
CA LYS A 250 22.31 24.44 -21.74
C LYS A 250 23.36 23.84 -22.67
N GLU A 251 24.55 23.54 -22.14
CA GLU A 251 25.59 22.92 -22.94
C GLU A 251 25.26 21.48 -23.35
N LEU A 252 24.68 20.69 -22.45
CA LEU A 252 24.20 19.35 -22.73
C LEU A 252 23.09 19.34 -23.79
N GLN A 253 22.11 20.26 -23.68
CA GLN A 253 21.08 20.42 -24.71
C GLN A 253 21.69 20.74 -26.08
N ARG A 254 22.74 21.55 -26.13
CA ARG A 254 23.44 21.86 -27.38
C ARG A 254 24.13 20.61 -27.94
N LYS A 255 24.87 19.86 -27.11
CA LYS A 255 25.56 18.62 -27.52
C LYS A 255 24.57 17.54 -27.99
N GLN A 256 23.42 17.42 -27.34
CA GLN A 256 22.38 16.50 -27.76
C GLN A 256 21.77 16.88 -29.12
N MET A 257 21.62 18.18 -29.41
CA MET A 257 21.20 18.66 -30.73
C MET A 257 22.27 18.42 -31.81
N GLU A 258 23.56 18.36 -31.42
CA GLU A 258 24.68 18.06 -32.32
C GLU A 258 24.92 16.55 -32.53
N GLY A 259 24.11 15.67 -31.88
CA GLY A 259 24.11 14.22 -32.10
C GLY A 259 25.09 13.42 -31.24
N ALA A 260 25.53 13.95 -30.10
CA ALA A 260 26.33 13.21 -29.12
C ALA A 260 25.54 12.04 -28.54
N SER A 261 26.18 10.87 -28.35
CA SER A 261 25.55 9.70 -27.76
C SER A 261 25.39 9.85 -26.22
N ASP A 262 24.34 9.27 -25.65
CA ASP A 262 24.06 9.27 -24.22
C ASP A 262 25.20 8.62 -23.39
N GLU A 263 25.95 7.68 -23.97
CA GLU A 263 27.10 7.02 -23.33
C GLU A 263 28.30 7.97 -23.14
N GLU A 264 28.58 8.88 -24.08
CA GLU A 264 29.67 9.87 -23.97
C GLU A 264 29.37 10.95 -22.91
N LEU A 265 28.10 11.16 -22.59
CA LEU A 265 27.62 12.09 -21.57
C LEU A 265 27.69 11.49 -20.15
N LEU A 266 27.60 10.16 -20.03
CA LEU A 266 27.49 9.45 -18.75
C LEU A 266 28.84 9.04 -18.12
N ASP A 267 29.92 8.88 -18.91
CA ASP A 267 31.18 8.27 -18.43
C ASP A 267 31.99 9.17 -17.47
N HIS A 268 31.76 10.49 -17.51
CA HIS A 268 32.41 11.44 -16.59
C HIS A 268 31.66 11.64 -15.27
N GLU A 269 30.49 11.01 -15.08
CA GLU A 269 29.51 11.39 -14.06
C GLU A 269 29.38 10.41 -12.89
N LYS A 270 29.73 9.14 -13.06
CA LYS A 270 29.44 8.10 -12.04
C LYS A 270 30.02 8.38 -10.67
N SER A 271 31.28 8.86 -10.58
CA SER A 271 31.90 9.17 -9.28
C SER A 271 31.43 10.50 -8.66
N ALA A 272 30.84 11.37 -9.49
CA ALA A 272 30.38 12.68 -9.06
C ALA A 272 28.91 12.66 -8.58
N LEU A 273 28.19 11.56 -8.82
CA LEU A 273 26.80 11.34 -8.37
C LEU A 273 26.71 10.63 -7.01
N GLU A 274 27.82 10.41 -6.33
CA GLU A 274 27.87 9.82 -5.00
C GLU A 274 27.10 10.67 -3.99
N VAL A 275 26.22 10.02 -3.22
CA VAL A 275 25.41 10.68 -2.19
C VAL A 275 26.19 10.75 -0.88
N THR A 276 26.41 11.97 -0.39
CA THR A 276 27.20 12.25 0.81
C THR A 276 26.34 12.45 2.04
N TRP A 277 26.96 12.47 3.22
CA TRP A 277 26.27 12.82 4.47
C TRP A 277 25.61 14.22 4.42
N MET A 278 26.28 15.20 3.77
CA MET A 278 25.73 16.55 3.61
C MET A 278 24.40 16.56 2.83
N ASP A 279 24.26 15.65 1.84
CA ASP A 279 23.04 15.52 1.05
C ASP A 279 21.88 15.00 1.92
N PHE A 280 22.17 14.04 2.80
CA PHE A 280 21.19 13.56 3.77
C PHE A 280 20.83 14.60 4.82
N GLN A 281 21.78 15.40 5.30
CA GLN A 281 21.48 16.49 6.22
C GLN A 281 20.53 17.51 5.58
N THR A 282 20.80 17.91 4.35
CA THR A 282 19.93 18.82 3.59
C THR A 282 18.54 18.19 3.34
N ALA A 283 18.49 16.88 3.06
CA ALA A 283 17.25 16.19 2.89
C ALA A 283 16.43 16.10 4.18
N LEU A 284 17.08 15.86 5.34
CA LEU A 284 16.43 15.86 6.66
C LEU A 284 15.85 17.22 7.05
N GLU A 285 16.44 18.33 6.60
CA GLU A 285 15.88 19.67 6.80
C GLU A 285 14.62 19.91 5.95
N ASN A 286 14.52 19.28 4.78
CA ASN A 286 13.46 19.51 3.82
C ASN A 286 12.29 18.52 3.96
N VAL A 287 12.50 17.33 4.52
CA VAL A 287 11.48 16.29 4.65
C VAL A 287 11.05 16.16 6.11
N SER A 288 9.82 16.56 6.39
CA SER A 288 9.21 16.46 7.73
C SER A 288 8.42 15.17 7.90
N LYS A 289 8.22 14.75 9.15
CA LYS A 289 7.33 13.63 9.51
C LYS A 289 5.91 13.90 9.05
N SER A 290 5.31 12.96 8.35
CA SER A 290 3.92 13.04 7.86
C SER A 290 2.89 12.71 8.94
N VAL A 291 3.30 12.03 10.03
CA VAL A 291 2.41 11.51 11.06
C VAL A 291 2.70 12.14 12.42
N GLY A 292 1.67 12.71 13.05
CA GLY A 292 1.76 13.31 14.39
C GLY A 292 1.63 12.29 15.52
N LYS A 293 2.16 12.61 16.71
CA LYS A 293 2.08 11.74 17.89
C LYS A 293 0.63 11.46 18.34
N ASP A 294 -0.23 12.47 18.31
CA ASP A 294 -1.65 12.32 18.69
C ASP A 294 -2.38 11.30 17.80
N GLN A 295 -2.01 11.27 16.51
CA GLN A 295 -2.57 10.32 15.57
C GLN A 295 -2.08 8.88 15.87
N LEU A 296 -0.82 8.70 16.21
CA LEU A 296 -0.25 7.40 16.61
C LEU A 296 -0.93 6.85 17.88
N GLU A 297 -1.13 7.68 18.89
CA GLU A 297 -1.85 7.29 20.12
C GLU A 297 -3.29 6.84 19.81
N ARG A 298 -3.93 7.49 18.84
CA ARG A 298 -5.28 7.12 18.40
C ARG A 298 -5.32 5.76 17.72
N PHE A 299 -4.31 5.45 16.90
CA PHE A 299 -4.16 4.12 16.28
C PHE A 299 -3.93 3.04 17.35
N SER A 300 -3.03 3.27 18.32
CA SER A 300 -2.75 2.30 19.37
C SER A 300 -4.00 1.99 20.21
N LYS A 301 -4.77 2.99 20.59
CA LYS A 301 -6.05 2.79 21.30
C LYS A 301 -7.05 1.98 20.48
N TRP A 302 -7.15 2.27 19.20
CA TRP A 302 -8.05 1.53 18.31
C TRP A 302 -7.61 0.08 18.11
N GLU A 303 -6.30 -0.16 18.02
CA GLU A 303 -5.72 -1.51 17.94
C GLU A 303 -6.00 -2.31 19.21
N GLU A 304 -5.82 -1.73 20.40
CA GLU A 304 -6.11 -2.39 21.69
C GLU A 304 -7.58 -2.82 21.79
N GLU A 305 -8.51 -1.99 21.29
CA GLU A 305 -9.95 -2.22 21.38
C GLU A 305 -10.46 -3.17 20.28
N PHE A 306 -9.96 -3.07 19.06
CA PHE A 306 -10.53 -3.73 17.88
C PHE A 306 -9.53 -4.56 17.09
N GLY A 307 -8.24 -4.47 17.31
CA GLY A 307 -7.19 -5.14 16.56
C GLY A 307 -7.22 -6.67 16.73
N SER A 308 -6.77 -7.39 15.71
CA SER A 308 -6.52 -8.83 15.77
C SER A 308 -5.12 -9.07 16.34
N LYS A 309 -5.07 -9.96 17.33
CA LYS A 309 -3.82 -10.41 17.95
C LYS A 309 -3.37 -11.72 17.35
#